data_99cec7e39dd6000cdfd49f86e0612945
#
_entry.id   99cec7e39dd6000cdfd49f86e0612945
#
_cell.length_a   1.000
_cell.length_b   1.000
_cell.length_c   1.000
_cell.angle_alpha   90.00
_cell.angle_beta   90.00
_cell.angle_gamma   90.00
#
_symmetry.space_group_name_H-M   'P 1'
#
loop_
_entity.id
_entity.type
_entity.pdbx_description
1 polymer ?
#
loop_
_entity_poly.entity_id
_entity_poly.type
_entity_poly.pdbx_seq_one_letter_code
_entity_poly.pdbx_strand_id
1 'polypeptide(L)'
;MEVHDNIVKNGYYDFGPAKTPPATISALLGDFIRNGDSRVKRIKQEGGSYAYYLTKNEQDIGIEILSGSTETTSVKLPKVKVKTYNERDLHKLLSSYLKNTKIYSKTIFHEQSKYGKDNNQIWTHPDMVGVKFLNLQTKVSQNFLKSINRVDTFKLSSYEIKKEINSDSELKKAYFQAVSNSSWANYGYLVAFEFSDSLSDEMERLSQSFGIGIIELNSNPYQSKILFPATYRDLDFKTIDKLCRINKEFEQFIEQTDRLMTAQERYCKSTEKELDEFCDDYFENDTEIEKYCKEKNIPNGE
;
A
#
# COMPACT_ATOMS: atom_id res chain seq x y z
N MET A 1 -8.07 -9.33 -24.32
CA MET A 1 -7.05 -9.31 -25.37
C MET A 1 -7.25 -10.43 -26.38
N GLU A 2 -7.36 -11.69 -26.03
CA GLU A 2 -7.49 -12.81 -26.98
C GLU A 2 -8.55 -12.63 -28.08
N VAL A 3 -9.74 -12.10 -27.77
CA VAL A 3 -10.80 -11.89 -28.79
C VAL A 3 -10.38 -10.83 -29.81
N HIS A 4 -9.80 -9.72 -29.37
CA HIS A 4 -9.28 -8.66 -30.25
C HIS A 4 -8.19 -9.21 -31.16
N ASP A 5 -7.22 -9.92 -30.62
CA ASP A 5 -6.08 -10.46 -31.35
C ASP A 5 -6.52 -11.48 -32.41
N ASN A 6 -7.51 -12.31 -32.07
CA ASN A 6 -8.12 -13.23 -33.04
C ASN A 6 -8.89 -12.53 -34.16
N ILE A 7 -9.62 -11.45 -33.87
CA ILE A 7 -10.34 -10.66 -34.88
C ILE A 7 -9.35 -10.03 -35.85
N VAL A 8 -8.28 -9.41 -35.32
CA VAL A 8 -7.23 -8.78 -36.17
C VAL A 8 -6.47 -9.82 -36.99
N LYS A 9 -6.03 -10.91 -36.33
CA LYS A 9 -5.25 -11.99 -36.97
C LYS A 9 -6.01 -12.66 -38.15
N ASN A 10 -7.32 -12.80 -38.01
CA ASN A 10 -8.15 -13.46 -39.04
C ASN A 10 -8.81 -12.45 -40.00
N GLY A 11 -8.55 -11.15 -39.85
CA GLY A 11 -9.11 -10.13 -40.72
C GLY A 11 -10.63 -9.99 -40.62
N TYR A 12 -11.25 -10.37 -39.53
CA TYR A 12 -12.71 -10.35 -39.39
C TYR A 12 -13.28 -8.93 -39.24
N TYR A 13 -12.49 -7.99 -38.77
CA TYR A 13 -12.87 -6.59 -38.64
C TYR A 13 -11.65 -5.69 -38.59
N ASP A 14 -11.71 -4.56 -39.31
CA ASP A 14 -10.71 -3.50 -39.22
C ASP A 14 -11.18 -2.43 -38.24
N PHE A 15 -10.45 -2.26 -37.15
CA PHE A 15 -10.77 -1.27 -36.13
C PHE A 15 -10.35 0.16 -36.51
N GLY A 16 -9.67 0.33 -37.66
CA GLY A 16 -9.22 1.63 -38.15
C GLY A 16 -8.45 2.42 -37.07
N PRO A 17 -8.65 3.74 -36.96
CA PRO A 17 -7.97 4.59 -35.99
C PRO A 17 -8.57 4.53 -34.57
N ALA A 18 -9.31 3.48 -34.22
CA ALA A 18 -9.93 3.35 -32.88
C ALA A 18 -8.85 3.31 -31.78
N LYS A 19 -8.98 4.18 -30.78
CA LYS A 19 -8.00 4.29 -29.68
C LYS A 19 -8.07 3.15 -28.67
N THR A 20 -9.21 2.48 -28.54
CA THR A 20 -9.46 1.44 -27.53
C THR A 20 -10.28 0.27 -28.06
N PRO A 21 -9.79 -0.49 -29.09
CA PRO A 21 -10.54 -1.60 -29.66
C PRO A 21 -11.00 -2.67 -28.66
N PRO A 22 -10.18 -3.10 -27.67
CA PRO A 22 -10.62 -4.07 -26.67
C PRO A 22 -11.81 -3.61 -25.82
N ALA A 23 -11.86 -2.34 -25.45
CA ALA A 23 -12.98 -1.76 -24.69
C ALA A 23 -14.27 -1.72 -25.51
N THR A 24 -14.16 -1.41 -26.81
CA THR A 24 -15.29 -1.44 -27.77
C THR A 24 -15.86 -2.85 -27.91
N ILE A 25 -15.00 -3.87 -28.04
CA ILE A 25 -15.41 -5.28 -28.11
C ILE A 25 -16.14 -5.68 -26.82
N SER A 26 -15.60 -5.32 -25.66
CA SER A 26 -16.21 -5.63 -24.36
C SER A 26 -17.59 -4.97 -24.20
N ALA A 27 -17.75 -3.74 -24.66
CA ALA A 27 -19.04 -3.03 -24.67
C ALA A 27 -20.07 -3.72 -25.58
N LEU A 28 -19.66 -4.08 -26.81
CA LEU A 28 -20.52 -4.79 -27.77
C LEU A 28 -20.98 -6.16 -27.23
N LEU A 29 -20.05 -6.95 -26.65
CA LEU A 29 -20.38 -8.23 -26.04
C LEU A 29 -21.34 -8.06 -24.85
N GLY A 30 -21.18 -7.00 -24.07
CA GLY A 30 -22.12 -6.62 -23.02
C GLY A 30 -23.50 -6.26 -23.57
N ASP A 31 -23.57 -5.59 -24.71
CA ASP A 31 -24.84 -5.25 -25.38
C ASP A 31 -25.58 -6.49 -25.90
N PHE A 32 -24.87 -7.45 -26.49
CA PHE A 32 -25.49 -8.72 -26.90
C PHE A 32 -26.19 -9.41 -25.75
N ILE A 33 -25.57 -9.46 -24.58
CA ILE A 33 -26.18 -10.07 -23.38
C ILE A 33 -27.41 -9.26 -22.91
N ARG A 34 -27.29 -7.92 -22.87
CA ARG A 34 -28.41 -7.05 -22.47
C ARG A 34 -29.63 -7.18 -23.40
N ASN A 35 -29.37 -7.41 -24.68
CA ASN A 35 -30.38 -7.59 -25.69
C ASN A 35 -30.90 -9.05 -25.79
N GLY A 36 -30.48 -9.93 -24.87
CA GLY A 36 -30.97 -11.30 -24.78
C GLY A 36 -30.41 -12.25 -25.85
N ASP A 37 -29.25 -11.95 -26.45
CA ASP A 37 -28.59 -12.85 -27.40
C ASP A 37 -28.06 -14.09 -26.69
N SER A 38 -28.69 -15.26 -26.95
CA SER A 38 -28.38 -16.52 -26.32
C SER A 38 -27.04 -17.16 -26.77
N ARG A 39 -26.40 -16.60 -27.80
CA ARG A 39 -25.11 -17.12 -28.32
C ARG A 39 -23.92 -16.73 -27.46
N VAL A 40 -24.02 -15.65 -26.66
CA VAL A 40 -22.94 -15.11 -25.84
C VAL A 40 -23.36 -15.16 -24.39
N LYS A 41 -22.48 -15.69 -23.55
CA LYS A 41 -22.60 -15.65 -22.08
C LYS A 41 -21.40 -14.96 -21.49
N ARG A 42 -21.53 -14.49 -20.25
CA ARG A 42 -20.42 -13.91 -19.50
C ARG A 42 -20.31 -14.51 -18.12
N ILE A 43 -19.09 -14.59 -17.63
CA ILE A 43 -18.77 -15.00 -16.28
C ILE A 43 -17.98 -13.90 -15.59
N LYS A 44 -18.26 -13.64 -14.34
CA LYS A 44 -17.51 -12.65 -13.56
C LYS A 44 -16.26 -13.34 -13.00
N GLN A 45 -15.10 -12.85 -13.36
CA GLN A 45 -13.82 -13.34 -12.83
C GLN A 45 -13.53 -12.76 -11.45
N GLU A 46 -12.69 -13.43 -10.69
CA GLU A 46 -12.11 -12.89 -9.47
C GLU A 46 -11.32 -11.64 -9.85
N GLY A 47 -11.63 -10.48 -9.24
CA GLY A 47 -11.06 -9.20 -9.69
C GLY A 47 -12.07 -8.26 -10.37
N GLY A 48 -13.33 -8.72 -10.57
CA GLY A 48 -14.43 -7.87 -11.02
C GLY A 48 -14.57 -7.70 -12.52
N SER A 49 -13.63 -8.21 -13.33
CA SER A 49 -13.71 -8.25 -14.79
C SER A 49 -14.69 -9.33 -15.28
N TYR A 50 -15.14 -9.21 -16.54
CA TYR A 50 -15.99 -10.20 -17.18
C TYR A 50 -15.24 -10.93 -18.29
N ALA A 51 -15.25 -12.27 -18.25
CA ALA A 51 -14.90 -13.09 -19.40
C ALA A 51 -16.18 -13.42 -20.19
N TYR A 52 -16.07 -13.37 -21.52
CA TYR A 52 -17.17 -13.66 -22.44
C TYR A 52 -16.86 -14.94 -23.19
N TYR A 53 -17.87 -15.79 -23.40
CA TYR A 53 -17.74 -17.03 -24.15
C TYR A 53 -18.98 -17.34 -24.97
N LEU A 54 -18.82 -18.18 -26.00
CA LEU A 54 -19.93 -18.65 -26.83
C LEU A 54 -20.63 -19.84 -26.14
N THR A 55 -21.95 -19.81 -26.10
CA THR A 55 -22.75 -20.86 -25.49
C THR A 55 -22.45 -22.25 -26.06
N LYS A 56 -22.07 -22.34 -27.35
CA LYS A 56 -21.69 -23.61 -27.99
C LYS A 56 -20.42 -24.25 -27.41
N ASN A 57 -19.58 -23.46 -26.75
CA ASN A 57 -18.33 -23.94 -26.14
C ASN A 57 -18.47 -24.17 -24.61
N GLU A 58 -19.69 -24.16 -24.10
CA GLU A 58 -19.98 -24.31 -22.68
C GLU A 58 -19.55 -25.69 -22.14
N GLN A 59 -19.54 -26.70 -23.00
CA GLN A 59 -19.11 -28.06 -22.62
C GLN A 59 -17.58 -28.22 -22.57
N ASP A 60 -16.83 -27.39 -23.28
CA ASP A 60 -15.37 -27.42 -23.30
C ASP A 60 -14.74 -26.64 -22.15
N ILE A 61 -15.51 -25.73 -21.56
CA ILE A 61 -15.12 -24.92 -20.41
C ILE A 61 -15.67 -25.67 -19.20
N GLY A 62 -14.83 -26.45 -18.51
CA GLY A 62 -15.23 -27.36 -17.43
C GLY A 62 -16.33 -26.79 -16.52
N ILE A 63 -17.36 -27.57 -16.29
CA ILE A 63 -18.64 -27.21 -15.65
C ILE A 63 -18.48 -26.58 -14.26
N GLU A 64 -17.34 -26.74 -13.60
CA GLU A 64 -17.06 -26.19 -12.27
C GLU A 64 -16.90 -24.65 -12.23
N ILE A 65 -16.67 -24.00 -13.38
CA ILE A 65 -16.46 -22.56 -13.47
C ILE A 65 -17.77 -21.83 -13.87
N LEU A 66 -18.77 -22.54 -14.38
CA LEU A 66 -19.94 -21.95 -15.04
C LEU A 66 -21.19 -21.81 -14.16
N SER A 67 -21.23 -22.38 -12.97
CA SER A 67 -22.45 -22.40 -12.12
C SER A 67 -22.70 -21.16 -11.28
N GLY A 68 -22.23 -20.00 -11.71
CA GLY A 68 -22.31 -18.72 -10.97
C GLY A 68 -23.48 -17.79 -11.30
N SER A 69 -24.45 -18.15 -12.14
CA SER A 69 -25.61 -17.27 -12.37
C SER A 69 -26.83 -17.98 -12.96
N THR A 70 -27.63 -18.62 -12.12
CA THR A 70 -29.10 -18.70 -12.21
C THR A 70 -29.63 -19.02 -10.82
N GLU A 71 -30.56 -18.19 -10.32
CA GLU A 71 -31.30 -18.45 -9.10
C GLU A 71 -31.96 -19.82 -9.17
N THR A 72 -31.60 -20.72 -8.30
CA THR A 72 -32.49 -21.63 -7.57
C THR A 72 -31.69 -22.49 -6.58
N THR A 73 -32.14 -22.43 -5.31
CA THR A 73 -31.93 -23.34 -4.19
C THR A 73 -30.49 -23.69 -3.80
N SER A 74 -30.10 -23.11 -2.71
CA SER A 74 -28.89 -23.29 -1.95
C SER A 74 -28.56 -24.73 -1.59
N VAL A 75 -27.51 -25.28 -2.18
CA VAL A 75 -26.64 -26.24 -1.52
C VAL A 75 -25.33 -25.52 -1.26
N LYS A 76 -25.07 -25.16 -0.02
CA LYS A 76 -23.81 -24.57 0.43
C LYS A 76 -22.73 -25.64 0.37
N LEU A 77 -21.99 -25.68 -0.72
CA LEU A 77 -20.64 -26.26 -0.73
C LEU A 77 -19.72 -25.30 0.05
N PRO A 78 -18.84 -25.80 0.91
CA PRO A 78 -17.93 -24.95 1.65
C PRO A 78 -17.04 -24.20 0.65
N LYS A 79 -17.22 -22.87 0.54
CA LYS A 79 -16.26 -21.99 -0.13
C LYS A 79 -14.93 -22.21 0.59
N VAL A 80 -13.99 -22.85 -0.06
CA VAL A 80 -12.57 -22.74 0.33
C VAL A 80 -12.26 -21.26 0.12
N LYS A 81 -12.29 -20.51 1.19
CA LYS A 81 -11.76 -19.14 1.21
C LYS A 81 -10.26 -19.30 0.97
N VAL A 82 -9.81 -19.04 -0.24
CA VAL A 82 -8.39 -18.75 -0.46
C VAL A 82 -8.11 -17.58 0.49
N LYS A 83 -7.35 -17.86 1.54
CA LYS A 83 -6.96 -16.82 2.51
C LYS A 83 -6.00 -15.89 1.78
N THR A 84 -6.51 -14.78 1.28
CA THR A 84 -5.66 -13.69 0.80
C THR A 84 -5.17 -12.91 2.02
N TYR A 85 -3.89 -12.48 2.01
CA TYR A 85 -3.35 -11.62 3.06
C TYR A 85 -4.10 -10.27 3.12
N ASN A 86 -4.03 -9.61 4.26
CA ASN A 86 -4.62 -8.29 4.47
C ASN A 86 -3.52 -7.20 4.36
N GLU A 87 -3.91 -5.97 4.12
CA GLU A 87 -3.00 -4.81 4.11
C GLU A 87 -2.18 -4.70 5.39
N ARG A 88 -2.79 -4.97 6.54
CA ARG A 88 -2.10 -4.99 7.85
C ARG A 88 -1.03 -6.08 7.99
N ASP A 89 -1.12 -7.15 7.23
CA ASP A 89 -0.08 -8.18 7.23
C ASP A 89 1.23 -7.67 6.57
N LEU A 90 1.18 -6.56 5.85
CA LEU A 90 2.35 -5.90 5.26
C LEU A 90 3.10 -5.00 6.25
N HIS A 91 2.47 -4.59 7.36
CA HIS A 91 3.06 -3.65 8.33
C HIS A 91 4.36 -4.19 8.93
N LYS A 92 4.41 -5.47 9.30
CA LYS A 92 5.62 -6.10 9.85
C LYS A 92 6.75 -6.20 8.81
N LEU A 93 6.43 -6.41 7.53
CA LEU A 93 7.42 -6.36 6.44
C LEU A 93 7.98 -4.94 6.29
N LEU A 94 7.10 -3.93 6.27
CA LEU A 94 7.55 -2.54 6.20
C LEU A 94 8.36 -2.14 7.44
N SER A 95 7.93 -2.53 8.65
CA SER A 95 8.69 -2.28 9.88
C SER A 95 10.11 -2.86 9.80
N SER A 96 10.25 -4.09 9.27
CA SER A 96 11.57 -4.72 9.07
C SER A 96 12.45 -3.97 8.07
N TYR A 97 11.89 -3.53 6.94
CA TYR A 97 12.58 -2.68 5.98
C TYR A 97 13.04 -1.36 6.61
N LEU A 98 12.14 -0.69 7.32
CA LEU A 98 12.43 0.59 7.97
C LEU A 98 13.48 0.44 9.08
N LYS A 99 13.39 -0.62 9.89
CA LYS A 99 14.38 -0.91 10.93
C LYS A 99 15.79 -1.11 10.34
N ASN A 100 15.91 -1.81 9.22
CA ASN A 100 17.19 -1.97 8.52
C ASN A 100 17.77 -0.62 8.06
N THR A 101 16.94 0.36 7.76
CA THR A 101 17.34 1.73 7.42
C THR A 101 17.48 2.66 8.63
N LYS A 102 17.42 2.10 9.86
CA LYS A 102 17.50 2.80 11.16
C LYS A 102 16.34 3.77 11.38
N ILE A 103 15.16 3.39 10.95
CA ILE A 103 13.89 4.08 11.23
C ILE A 103 13.10 3.23 12.22
N TYR A 104 12.74 3.82 13.35
CA TYR A 104 11.80 3.24 14.30
C TYR A 104 10.39 3.54 13.84
N SER A 105 9.54 2.55 13.69
CA SER A 105 8.21 2.71 13.12
C SER A 105 7.10 2.15 13.99
N LYS A 106 5.92 2.77 13.90
CA LYS A 106 4.73 2.39 14.65
C LYS A 106 3.50 2.43 13.77
N THR A 107 2.72 1.36 13.79
CA THR A 107 1.37 1.31 13.22
C THR A 107 0.44 2.22 14.02
N ILE A 108 -0.37 3.00 13.33
CA ILE A 108 -1.38 3.87 13.93
C ILE A 108 -2.76 3.30 13.62
N PHE A 109 -3.44 2.78 14.63
CA PHE A 109 -4.77 2.22 14.47
C PHE A 109 -5.82 3.33 14.49
N HIS A 110 -6.38 3.66 13.33
CA HIS A 110 -7.42 4.68 13.19
C HIS A 110 -8.69 4.32 13.98
N GLU A 111 -8.97 3.04 14.21
CA GLU A 111 -10.10 2.57 15.01
C GLU A 111 -10.00 2.98 16.49
N GLN A 112 -8.80 3.25 16.97
CA GLN A 112 -8.53 3.71 18.35
C GLN A 112 -8.64 5.23 18.50
N SER A 113 -8.91 5.95 17.43
CA SER A 113 -9.09 7.40 17.46
C SER A 113 -10.44 7.79 18.06
N LYS A 114 -10.50 8.94 18.75
CA LYS A 114 -11.69 9.42 19.48
C LYS A 114 -12.96 9.53 18.62
N TYR A 115 -12.85 9.63 17.32
CA TYR A 115 -13.96 9.71 16.37
C TYR A 115 -13.87 8.61 15.31
N GLY A 116 -13.35 7.44 15.67
CA GLY A 116 -13.03 6.34 14.76
C GLY A 116 -14.20 5.77 13.94
N LYS A 117 -15.46 6.17 14.25
CA LYS A 117 -16.66 5.81 13.46
C LYS A 117 -16.92 6.76 12.29
N ASP A 118 -16.19 7.87 12.20
CA ASP A 118 -16.32 8.82 11.11
C ASP A 118 -15.37 8.44 9.98
N ASN A 119 -15.92 8.05 8.82
CA ASN A 119 -15.16 7.66 7.62
C ASN A 119 -14.20 8.76 7.11
N ASN A 120 -14.35 10.00 7.59
CA ASN A 120 -13.44 11.10 7.27
C ASN A 120 -12.04 10.95 7.88
N GLN A 121 -11.87 10.08 8.87
CA GLN A 121 -10.57 9.89 9.54
C GLN A 121 -9.54 9.11 8.71
N ILE A 122 -9.97 8.35 7.71
CA ILE A 122 -9.08 7.70 6.73
C ILE A 122 -8.13 8.71 6.05
N TRP A 123 -8.55 9.98 5.95
CA TRP A 123 -7.78 11.09 5.37
C TRP A 123 -6.99 11.91 6.41
N THR A 124 -6.91 11.44 7.64
CA THR A 124 -6.29 12.19 8.74
C THR A 124 -5.09 11.46 9.34
N HIS A 125 -5.14 10.14 9.42
CA HIS A 125 -4.09 9.33 10.02
C HIS A 125 -3.36 8.50 8.98
N PRO A 126 -2.01 8.45 9.04
CA PRO A 126 -1.26 7.47 8.26
C PRO A 126 -1.47 6.06 8.82
N ASP A 127 -1.20 5.05 8.01
CA ASP A 127 -1.18 3.66 8.46
C ASP A 127 0.00 3.40 9.40
N MET A 128 1.16 3.98 9.09
CA MET A 128 2.35 3.91 9.94
C MET A 128 3.08 5.24 10.00
N VAL A 129 3.74 5.47 11.14
CA VAL A 129 4.66 6.58 11.35
C VAL A 129 6.07 6.06 11.58
N GLY A 130 7.08 6.87 11.27
CA GLY A 130 8.47 6.50 11.50
C GLY A 130 9.29 7.68 11.99
N VAL A 131 10.32 7.39 12.80
CA VAL A 131 11.32 8.37 13.21
C VAL A 131 12.72 7.85 12.94
N LYS A 132 13.55 8.70 12.34
CA LYS A 132 14.98 8.47 12.15
C LYS A 132 15.77 9.53 12.87
N PHE A 133 16.67 9.11 13.75
CA PHE A 133 17.52 10.03 14.47
C PHE A 133 18.86 10.24 13.74
N LEU A 134 19.39 11.46 13.82
CA LEU A 134 20.72 11.77 13.34
C LEU A 134 21.75 11.20 14.31
N ASN A 135 22.36 10.09 13.93
CA ASN A 135 23.40 9.44 14.76
C ASN A 135 24.79 9.99 14.39
N LEU A 136 25.27 10.96 15.16
CA LEU A 136 26.60 11.52 15.00
C LEU A 136 27.61 10.78 15.89
N GLN A 137 28.63 10.20 15.25
CA GLN A 137 29.63 9.35 15.91
C GLN A 137 30.69 10.15 16.67
N THR A 138 30.93 11.40 16.29
CA THR A 138 32.02 12.19 16.89
C THR A 138 31.49 13.29 17.80
N LYS A 139 32.16 13.51 18.93
CA LYS A 139 31.85 14.62 19.85
C LYS A 139 31.94 15.99 19.18
N VAL A 140 32.85 16.14 18.21
CA VAL A 140 32.98 17.40 17.46
C VAL A 140 31.73 17.71 16.67
N SER A 141 31.19 16.73 15.91
CA SER A 141 29.96 16.89 15.15
C SER A 141 28.74 17.12 16.05
N GLN A 142 28.67 16.43 17.19
CA GLN A 142 27.61 16.63 18.18
C GLN A 142 27.65 18.04 18.78
N ASN A 143 28.84 18.54 19.15
CA ASN A 143 29.01 19.90 19.67
C ASN A 143 28.71 20.94 18.59
N PHE A 144 29.12 20.70 17.34
CA PHE A 144 28.80 21.60 16.23
C PHE A 144 27.29 21.72 16.02
N LEU A 145 26.58 20.59 16.02
CA LEU A 145 25.12 20.57 15.91
C LEU A 145 24.44 21.38 17.03
N LYS A 146 24.92 21.21 18.28
CA LYS A 146 24.43 22.01 19.42
C LYS A 146 24.71 23.51 19.25
N SER A 147 25.89 23.87 18.72
CA SER A 147 26.33 25.26 18.55
C SER A 147 25.51 26.03 17.53
N ILE A 148 24.95 25.35 16.52
CA ILE A 148 24.13 25.98 15.50
C ILE A 148 22.64 25.97 15.84
N ASN A 149 22.27 25.57 17.08
CA ASN A 149 20.87 25.48 17.54
C ASN A 149 19.94 24.76 16.54
N ARG A 150 20.49 23.81 15.77
CA ARG A 150 19.67 23.05 14.86
C ARG A 150 18.83 22.02 15.61
N VAL A 151 17.53 22.11 15.43
CA VAL A 151 16.53 21.22 16.01
C VAL A 151 16.41 19.91 15.20
N ASP A 152 17.01 19.85 14.01
CA ASP A 152 16.88 18.75 13.04
C ASP A 152 17.70 17.53 13.42
N THR A 153 17.62 17.09 14.67
CA THR A 153 18.28 15.85 15.14
C THR A 153 17.51 14.60 14.77
N PHE A 154 16.32 14.73 14.24
CA PHE A 154 15.44 13.64 13.82
C PHE A 154 14.66 14.01 12.56
N LYS A 155 14.06 13.00 11.94
CA LYS A 155 13.14 13.14 10.82
C LYS A 155 11.93 12.24 11.06
N LEU A 156 10.74 12.82 10.94
CA LEU A 156 9.47 12.09 10.99
C LEU A 156 9.01 11.73 9.59
N SER A 157 8.50 10.53 9.44
CA SER A 157 7.96 10.01 8.19
C SER A 157 6.56 9.43 8.39
N SER A 158 5.74 9.55 7.37
CA SER A 158 4.38 9.03 7.30
C SER A 158 4.29 8.04 6.15
N TYR A 159 3.64 6.90 6.37
CA TYR A 159 3.51 5.82 5.39
C TYR A 159 2.03 5.46 5.22
N GLU A 160 1.57 5.49 3.99
CA GLU A 160 0.28 4.97 3.55
C GLU A 160 0.52 3.66 2.81
N ILE A 161 -0.13 2.57 3.25
CA ILE A 161 0.16 1.22 2.76
C ILE A 161 -1.00 0.70 1.94
N LYS A 162 -0.70 0.04 0.82
CA LYS A 162 -1.67 -0.66 -0.03
C LYS A 162 -1.14 -2.04 -0.39
N LYS A 163 -2.03 -2.98 -0.65
CA LYS A 163 -1.63 -4.33 -1.12
C LYS A 163 -1.09 -4.25 -2.53
N GLU A 164 -1.88 -3.73 -3.43
CA GLU A 164 -1.62 -3.66 -4.86
C GLU A 164 -2.27 -2.41 -5.45
N ILE A 165 -1.66 -1.87 -6.47
CA ILE A 165 -2.16 -0.72 -7.22
C ILE A 165 -2.06 -1.05 -8.70
N ASN A 166 -3.22 -1.36 -9.32
CA ASN A 166 -3.30 -1.91 -10.67
C ASN A 166 -3.88 -0.94 -11.70
N SER A 167 -4.41 0.20 -11.27
CA SER A 167 -5.04 1.18 -12.15
C SER A 167 -4.69 2.61 -11.79
N ASP A 168 -4.77 3.51 -12.76
CA ASP A 168 -4.54 4.95 -12.59
C ASP A 168 -5.47 5.58 -11.53
N SER A 169 -6.71 5.13 -11.47
CA SER A 169 -7.67 5.62 -10.46
C SER A 169 -7.32 5.17 -9.04
N GLU A 170 -6.85 3.94 -8.87
CA GLU A 170 -6.37 3.42 -7.58
C GLU A 170 -5.10 4.15 -7.14
N LEU A 171 -4.15 4.33 -8.08
CA LEU A 171 -2.93 5.08 -7.82
C LEU A 171 -3.24 6.50 -7.32
N LYS A 172 -4.06 7.25 -8.04
CA LYS A 172 -4.42 8.63 -7.66
C LYS A 172 -5.10 8.67 -6.31
N LYS A 173 -6.06 7.77 -6.05
CA LYS A 173 -6.76 7.69 -4.75
C LYS A 173 -5.78 7.43 -3.60
N ALA A 174 -4.94 6.40 -3.71
CA ALA A 174 -3.96 6.04 -2.69
C ALA A 174 -2.90 7.14 -2.51
N TYR A 175 -2.44 7.72 -3.62
CA TYR A 175 -1.44 8.76 -3.59
C TYR A 175 -1.93 10.04 -2.90
N PHE A 176 -3.15 10.51 -3.20
CA PHE A 176 -3.72 11.68 -2.53
C PHE A 176 -4.10 11.40 -1.08
N GLN A 177 -4.39 10.16 -0.72
CA GLN A 177 -4.50 9.75 0.68
C GLN A 177 -3.14 9.90 1.39
N ALA A 178 -2.05 9.44 0.78
CA ALA A 178 -0.69 9.63 1.30
C ALA A 178 -0.33 11.12 1.43
N VAL A 179 -0.69 11.97 0.44
CA VAL A 179 -0.51 13.43 0.50
C VAL A 179 -1.22 14.01 1.72
N SER A 180 -2.49 13.67 1.92
CA SER A 180 -3.29 14.16 3.05
C SER A 180 -2.71 13.73 4.39
N ASN A 181 -2.38 12.44 4.52
CA ASN A 181 -1.96 11.82 5.78
C ASN A 181 -0.51 12.15 6.17
N SER A 182 0.29 12.73 5.26
CA SER A 182 1.69 13.08 5.49
C SER A 182 1.97 14.57 5.58
N SER A 183 0.96 15.42 5.48
CA SER A 183 1.12 16.89 5.42
C SER A 183 1.88 17.49 6.63
N TRP A 184 1.93 16.77 7.74
CA TRP A 184 2.56 17.15 9.00
C TRP A 184 4.02 16.67 9.14
N ALA A 185 4.43 15.66 8.35
CA ALA A 185 5.71 14.96 8.49
C ALA A 185 6.80 15.55 7.58
N ASN A 186 8.07 15.28 7.93
CA ASN A 186 9.20 15.65 7.07
C ASN A 186 9.18 14.92 5.73
N TYR A 187 8.73 13.65 5.73
CA TYR A 187 8.62 12.81 4.54
C TYR A 187 7.31 12.05 4.53
N GLY A 188 6.64 11.98 3.40
CA GLY A 188 5.48 11.15 3.16
C GLY A 188 5.77 10.08 2.10
N TYR A 189 5.26 8.87 2.31
CA TYR A 189 5.43 7.77 1.39
C TYR A 189 4.13 7.05 1.12
N LEU A 190 3.89 6.72 -0.15
CA LEU A 190 2.98 5.67 -0.56
C LEU A 190 3.76 4.38 -0.67
N VAL A 191 3.29 3.33 -0.02
CA VAL A 191 3.90 1.99 -0.02
C VAL A 191 2.90 1.02 -0.61
N ALA A 192 3.31 0.21 -1.60
CA ALA A 192 2.50 -0.91 -2.04
C ALA A 192 3.38 -2.15 -2.25
N PHE A 193 2.75 -3.30 -2.08
CA PHE A 193 3.42 -4.59 -2.29
C PHE A 193 3.57 -4.87 -3.80
N GLU A 194 2.64 -4.35 -4.61
CA GLU A 194 2.66 -4.52 -6.07
C GLU A 194 2.16 -3.25 -6.76
N PHE A 195 2.87 -2.83 -7.79
CA PHE A 195 2.46 -1.78 -8.71
C PHE A 195 2.41 -2.34 -10.13
N SER A 196 1.40 -1.96 -10.90
CA SER A 196 1.41 -2.25 -12.34
C SER A 196 2.49 -1.44 -13.04
N ASP A 197 3.31 -2.08 -13.88
CA ASP A 197 4.38 -1.44 -14.67
C ASP A 197 3.89 -0.26 -15.51
N SER A 198 2.62 -0.31 -15.95
CA SER A 198 2.00 0.74 -16.74
C SER A 198 1.82 2.08 -16.01
N LEU A 199 2.02 2.11 -14.69
CA LEU A 199 1.81 3.28 -13.84
C LEU A 199 3.08 4.10 -13.60
N SER A 200 4.24 3.65 -14.09
CA SER A 200 5.55 4.25 -13.82
C SER A 200 5.59 5.76 -14.11
N ASP A 201 5.14 6.16 -15.30
CA ASP A 201 5.15 7.57 -15.73
C ASP A 201 4.24 8.45 -14.85
N GLU A 202 3.08 7.92 -14.46
CA GLU A 202 2.14 8.66 -13.60
C GLU A 202 2.65 8.73 -12.16
N MET A 203 3.30 7.67 -11.65
CA MET A 203 3.97 7.68 -10.35
C MET A 203 5.07 8.75 -10.30
N GLU A 204 5.90 8.83 -11.35
CA GLU A 204 6.95 9.85 -11.46
C GLU A 204 6.35 11.26 -11.47
N ARG A 205 5.34 11.49 -12.30
CA ARG A 205 4.64 12.79 -12.41
C ARG A 205 4.05 13.22 -11.07
N LEU A 206 3.37 12.32 -10.35
CA LEU A 206 2.78 12.61 -9.05
C LEU A 206 3.85 12.89 -7.99
N SER A 207 4.91 12.07 -7.96
CA SER A 207 6.03 12.25 -7.03
C SER A 207 6.72 13.59 -7.22
N GLN A 208 7.01 14.00 -8.45
CA GLN A 208 7.59 15.30 -8.77
C GLN A 208 6.66 16.47 -8.39
N SER A 209 5.34 16.31 -8.60
CA SER A 209 4.37 17.38 -8.35
C SER A 209 4.08 17.60 -6.87
N PHE A 210 4.02 16.54 -6.07
CA PHE A 210 3.55 16.60 -4.68
C PHE A 210 4.62 16.19 -3.65
N GLY A 211 5.77 15.66 -4.08
CA GLY A 211 6.88 15.34 -3.20
C GLY A 211 6.65 14.15 -2.25
N ILE A 212 5.62 13.31 -2.49
CA ILE A 212 5.44 12.05 -1.79
C ILE A 212 6.28 10.98 -2.48
N GLY A 213 7.09 10.26 -1.71
CA GLY A 213 7.87 9.16 -2.22
C GLY A 213 7.02 7.91 -2.44
N ILE A 214 7.55 6.97 -3.22
CA ILE A 214 6.89 5.70 -3.50
C ILE A 214 7.85 4.57 -3.16
N ILE A 215 7.38 3.61 -2.37
CA ILE A 215 8.13 2.42 -1.95
C ILE A 215 7.40 1.19 -2.48
N GLU A 216 8.13 0.35 -3.21
CA GLU A 216 7.72 -1.00 -3.54
C GLU A 216 8.20 -1.94 -2.44
N LEU A 217 7.25 -2.53 -1.72
CA LEU A 217 7.51 -3.46 -0.63
C LEU A 217 7.62 -4.87 -1.17
N ASN A 218 8.64 -5.61 -0.74
CA ASN A 218 8.85 -7.00 -1.15
C ASN A 218 8.55 -7.98 0.00
N SER A 219 8.23 -9.23 -0.31
CA SER A 219 8.07 -10.31 0.67
C SER A 219 9.35 -10.53 1.48
N ASN A 220 10.53 -10.35 0.85
CA ASN A 220 11.77 -10.13 1.57
C ASN A 220 11.96 -8.63 1.79
N PRO A 221 11.74 -8.11 3.03
CA PRO A 221 11.80 -6.66 3.31
C PRO A 221 13.10 -6.00 2.85
N TYR A 222 14.21 -6.73 2.87
CA TYR A 222 15.54 -6.21 2.50
C TYR A 222 15.71 -6.00 0.99
N GLN A 223 14.78 -6.52 0.18
CA GLN A 223 14.71 -6.31 -1.26
C GLN A 223 13.72 -5.20 -1.66
N SER A 224 13.03 -4.62 -0.69
CA SER A 224 12.13 -3.48 -0.93
C SER A 224 12.90 -2.28 -1.48
N LYS A 225 12.26 -1.48 -2.34
CA LYS A 225 12.91 -0.41 -3.09
C LYS A 225 12.15 0.90 -2.95
N ILE A 226 12.88 2.00 -2.83
CA ILE A 226 12.32 3.34 -3.05
C ILE A 226 12.32 3.57 -4.56
N LEU A 227 11.14 3.53 -5.18
CA LEU A 227 11.00 3.84 -6.61
C LEU A 227 11.18 5.33 -6.87
N PHE A 228 10.56 6.16 -6.02
CA PHE A 228 10.68 7.62 -6.07
C PHE A 228 10.92 8.16 -4.66
N PRO A 229 11.97 8.96 -4.45
CA PRO A 229 12.26 9.52 -3.13
C PRO A 229 11.26 10.61 -2.73
N ALA A 230 10.94 10.69 -1.44
CA ALA A 230 10.13 11.77 -0.91
C ALA A 230 10.94 13.08 -0.81
N THR A 231 10.25 14.20 -1.02
CA THR A 231 10.81 15.54 -0.81
C THR A 231 10.67 15.94 0.66
N TYR A 232 11.72 16.54 1.21
CA TYR A 232 11.70 17.07 2.56
C TYR A 232 10.71 18.23 2.72
N ARG A 233 10.02 18.26 3.87
CA ARG A 233 9.11 19.33 4.30
C ARG A 233 9.37 19.66 5.77
N ASP A 234 9.05 20.88 6.16
CA ASP A 234 9.05 21.26 7.56
C ASP A 234 7.86 20.63 8.28
N LEU A 235 8.02 20.35 9.58
CA LEU A 235 6.96 19.79 10.41
C LEU A 235 5.80 20.79 10.59
N ASP A 236 4.56 20.31 10.41
CA ASP A 236 3.37 21.06 10.81
C ASP A 236 2.94 20.69 12.23
N PHE A 237 3.43 21.46 13.20
CA PHE A 237 3.10 21.24 14.62
C PHE A 237 1.62 21.40 14.96
N LYS A 238 0.85 22.18 14.17
CA LYS A 238 -0.60 22.28 14.39
C LYS A 238 -1.30 20.96 14.09
N THR A 239 -0.90 20.32 13.01
CA THR A 239 -1.42 19.01 12.65
C THR A 239 -0.90 17.93 13.60
N ILE A 240 0.37 17.94 14.00
CA ILE A 240 0.92 17.03 15.03
C ILE A 240 0.11 17.13 16.33
N ASP A 241 -0.12 18.36 16.84
CA ASP A 241 -0.93 18.57 18.05
C ASP A 241 -2.36 18.06 17.91
N LYS A 242 -2.98 18.24 16.73
CA LYS A 242 -4.29 17.66 16.43
C LYS A 242 -4.25 16.14 16.49
N LEU A 243 -3.26 15.51 15.86
CA LEU A 243 -3.12 14.04 15.82
C LEU A 243 -2.89 13.45 17.22
N CYS A 244 -2.04 14.07 18.04
CA CYS A 244 -1.84 13.67 19.44
C CYS A 244 -3.15 13.69 20.24
N ARG A 245 -3.99 14.72 20.05
CA ARG A 245 -5.27 14.81 20.75
C ARG A 245 -6.30 13.75 20.37
N ILE A 246 -6.27 13.27 19.16
CA ILE A 246 -7.27 12.34 18.61
C ILE A 246 -6.83 10.88 18.63
N ASN A 247 -5.53 10.60 18.58
CA ASN A 247 -5.00 9.24 18.57
C ASN A 247 -3.91 9.05 19.63
N LYS A 248 -4.18 8.14 20.58
CA LYS A 248 -3.28 7.91 21.72
C LYS A 248 -1.96 7.24 21.31
N GLU A 249 -1.96 6.36 20.31
CA GLU A 249 -0.73 5.72 19.84
C GLU A 249 0.19 6.71 19.17
N PHE A 250 -0.39 7.64 18.38
CA PHE A 250 0.37 8.74 17.78
C PHE A 250 0.97 9.65 18.87
N GLU A 251 0.17 10.03 19.89
CA GLU A 251 0.65 10.81 21.03
C GLU A 251 1.83 10.13 21.71
N GLN A 252 1.70 8.83 22.04
CA GLN A 252 2.76 8.06 22.67
C GLN A 252 4.01 7.94 21.80
N PHE A 253 3.85 7.81 20.47
CA PHE A 253 4.98 7.78 19.56
C PHE A 253 5.77 9.10 19.58
N ILE A 254 5.09 10.22 19.58
CA ILE A 254 5.73 11.56 19.70
C ILE A 254 6.38 11.70 21.08
N GLU A 255 5.73 11.24 22.16
CA GLU A 255 6.29 11.27 23.51
C GLU A 255 7.58 10.43 23.62
N GLN A 256 7.61 9.22 23.10
CA GLN A 256 8.80 8.37 23.08
C GLN A 256 9.93 8.99 22.23
N THR A 257 9.59 9.63 21.13
CA THR A 257 10.54 10.37 20.30
C THR A 257 11.16 11.53 21.08
N ASP A 258 10.34 12.33 21.76
CA ASP A 258 10.81 13.45 22.59
C ASP A 258 11.69 12.98 23.75
N ARG A 259 11.32 11.91 24.44
CA ARG A 259 12.12 11.30 25.51
C ARG A 259 13.53 10.93 25.05
N LEU A 260 13.66 10.32 23.86
CA LEU A 260 14.97 9.97 23.33
C LEU A 260 15.79 11.20 22.93
N MET A 261 15.14 12.23 22.37
CA MET A 261 15.79 13.50 22.02
C MET A 261 16.32 14.26 23.23
N THR A 262 15.60 14.22 24.33
CA THR A 262 15.92 14.96 25.57
C THR A 262 16.73 14.13 26.59
N ALA A 263 16.94 12.84 26.29
CA ALA A 263 17.66 11.93 27.18
C ALA A 263 19.11 12.39 27.43
N GLN A 264 19.51 12.34 28.71
CA GLN A 264 20.92 12.53 29.05
C GLN A 264 21.77 11.38 28.48
N GLU A 265 23.02 11.65 28.11
CA GLU A 265 23.92 10.69 27.46
C GLU A 265 23.93 9.31 28.14
N ARG A 266 23.95 9.28 29.47
CA ARG A 266 23.94 8.04 30.28
C ARG A 266 22.65 7.20 30.14
N TYR A 267 21.55 7.80 29.71
CA TYR A 267 20.23 7.14 29.58
C TYR A 267 19.84 6.91 28.12
N CYS A 268 20.60 7.42 27.15
CA CYS A 268 20.24 7.30 25.74
C CYS A 268 19.98 5.85 25.31
N LYS A 269 20.83 4.91 25.73
CA LYS A 269 20.68 3.49 25.36
C LYS A 269 19.42 2.85 25.94
N SER A 270 19.05 3.17 27.20
CA SER A 270 17.85 2.65 27.83
C SER A 270 16.61 3.25 27.19
N THR A 271 16.62 4.56 26.91
CA THR A 271 15.49 5.24 26.25
C THR A 271 15.33 4.80 24.81
N GLU A 272 16.42 4.55 24.09
CA GLU A 272 16.39 3.98 22.74
C GLU A 272 15.77 2.57 22.74
N LYS A 273 16.09 1.75 23.75
CA LYS A 273 15.49 0.43 23.94
C LYS A 273 13.99 0.53 24.24
N GLU A 274 13.57 1.48 25.08
CA GLU A 274 12.16 1.74 25.38
C GLU A 274 11.38 2.14 24.10
N LEU A 275 11.95 2.99 23.27
CA LEU A 275 11.38 3.35 21.99
C LEU A 275 11.27 2.13 21.05
N ASP A 276 12.31 1.30 20.98
CA ASP A 276 12.33 0.10 20.16
C ASP A 276 11.26 -0.92 20.60
N GLU A 277 11.11 -1.13 21.90
CA GLU A 277 10.08 -1.99 22.49
C GLU A 277 8.65 -1.45 22.28
N PHE A 278 8.49 -0.14 22.18
CA PHE A 278 7.20 0.49 21.87
C PHE A 278 6.85 0.40 20.39
N CYS A 279 7.84 0.43 19.50
CA CYS A 279 7.66 0.35 18.05
C CYS A 279 7.14 -1.02 17.60
N ASP A 280 6.78 -1.13 16.34
CA ASP A 280 6.30 -2.39 15.79
C ASP A 280 7.41 -3.42 15.69
N ASP A 281 7.04 -4.69 15.87
CA ASP A 281 7.93 -5.83 15.70
C ASP A 281 8.51 -5.87 14.27
N TYR A 282 9.70 -6.42 14.18
CA TYR A 282 10.39 -6.69 12.91
C TYR A 282 10.95 -8.11 12.91
N PHE A 283 11.42 -8.58 11.75
CA PHE A 283 12.02 -9.90 11.61
C PHE A 283 13.51 -9.84 11.89
N GLU A 284 14.02 -10.83 12.60
CA GLU A 284 15.44 -10.94 12.92
C GLU A 284 16.21 -11.75 11.85
N ASN A 285 15.51 -12.62 11.11
CA ASN A 285 16.13 -13.51 10.14
C ASN A 285 15.18 -13.91 9.00
N ASP A 286 15.75 -14.42 7.91
CA ASP A 286 15.00 -14.82 6.71
C ASP A 286 14.01 -15.97 6.96
N THR A 287 14.33 -16.89 7.86
CA THR A 287 13.44 -18.03 8.19
C THR A 287 12.12 -17.55 8.81
N GLU A 288 12.17 -16.51 9.64
CA GLU A 288 10.95 -15.89 10.19
C GLU A 288 10.13 -15.21 9.11
N ILE A 289 10.77 -14.53 8.16
CA ILE A 289 10.13 -13.87 7.03
C ILE A 289 9.38 -14.91 6.19
N GLU A 290 10.06 -15.97 5.77
CA GLU A 290 9.47 -17.05 4.97
C GLU A 290 8.28 -17.71 5.65
N LYS A 291 8.43 -18.02 6.95
CA LYS A 291 7.36 -18.58 7.75
C LYS A 291 6.16 -17.65 7.82
N TYR A 292 6.39 -16.37 8.10
CA TYR A 292 5.34 -15.36 8.19
C TYR A 292 4.59 -15.20 6.85
N CYS A 293 5.32 -15.05 5.74
CA CYS A 293 4.72 -14.91 4.42
C CYS A 293 3.86 -16.13 4.07
N LYS A 294 4.35 -17.35 4.38
CA LYS A 294 3.59 -18.57 4.18
C LYS A 294 2.33 -18.64 5.05
N GLU A 295 2.41 -18.29 6.33
CA GLU A 295 1.27 -18.27 7.26
C GLU A 295 0.20 -17.25 6.85
N LYS A 296 0.63 -16.09 6.32
CA LYS A 296 -0.24 -15.00 5.90
C LYS A 296 -0.68 -15.12 4.43
N ASN A 297 -0.15 -16.06 3.67
CA ASN A 297 -0.36 -16.21 2.23
C ASN A 297 0.08 -14.95 1.44
N ILE A 298 1.17 -14.32 1.86
CA ILE A 298 1.81 -13.24 1.11
C ILE A 298 2.62 -13.89 -0.02
N PRO A 299 2.45 -13.47 -1.29
CA PRO A 299 3.19 -14.02 -2.41
C PRO A 299 4.70 -13.84 -2.21
N ASN A 300 5.48 -14.85 -2.53
CA ASN A 300 6.92 -14.67 -2.65
C ASN A 300 7.16 -13.87 -3.93
N GLY A 301 7.78 -12.69 -3.80
CA GLY A 301 8.25 -11.95 -4.96
C GLY A 301 9.31 -12.80 -5.68
N GLU A 302 9.14 -13.00 -6.98
CA GLU A 302 10.17 -13.57 -7.84
C GLU A 302 11.29 -12.59 -8.10
#